data_a24f72ada77a60c06ca2ffd7235c8b69
#
_entry.id   a24f72ada77a60c06ca2ffd7235c8b69
#
_cell.length_a   1.000
_cell.length_b   1.000
_cell.length_c   1.000
_cell.angle_alpha   90.00
_cell.angle_beta   90.00
_cell.angle_gamma   90.00
#
_symmetry.space_group_name_H-M   'P 1'
#
loop_
_entity.id
_entity.type
_entity.pdbx_description
1 polymer ?
#
loop_
_entity_poly.entity_id
_entity_poly.type
_entity_poly.pdbx_seq_one_letter_code
_entity_poly.pdbx_strand_id
1 'polypeptide(L)'
;MTATISPDAAAATQDGPEDAPRVPHRATEPPSVHGRPNRAGWTGPTYYGRAQLKASPFENPVVGGYIFLAGLSGSSAVIAALADLRQGAAARPLVRRGRYLALLGPILGAPLLTYDLHTPKRFYNMLRVAKHTSPMSIGTWILMGFSGAAGLAAAAQLGTDLWPRARGLNGLARAAQVPAALTGLGLSTYTASLLSATSTPLWAAAPQSLAMRFGASSMASAASALALTEPEPDRRRALEGTAATALAVELVGAAISHATYRRAGVAGALRGKAGQVEHLGATLLGTALPLGILAASLLTRRGLPRPVTALAAVATLAGAAALRVSIMAAGDQSAEDPNVSFRFSQPENLPS
;
A
#
# COMPACT_ATOMS: atom_id res chain seq x y z
N MET A 1 23.79 -46.95 -47.07
CA MET A 1 22.39 -46.78 -47.54
C MET A 1 21.94 -45.40 -47.09
N THR A 2 22.13 -44.44 -47.97
CA THR A 2 21.75 -43.05 -47.81
C THR A 2 20.37 -42.88 -48.46
N ALA A 3 19.34 -42.59 -47.66
CA ALA A 3 18.00 -42.30 -48.15
C ALA A 3 17.92 -40.82 -48.55
N THR A 4 17.80 -40.60 -49.82
CA THR A 4 17.52 -39.32 -50.48
C THR A 4 16.06 -38.95 -50.24
N ILE A 5 15.82 -37.88 -49.50
CA ILE A 5 14.47 -37.30 -49.35
C ILE A 5 14.16 -36.47 -50.57
N SER A 6 13.08 -36.84 -51.27
CA SER A 6 12.56 -36.15 -52.46
C SER A 6 12.01 -34.76 -52.15
N PRO A 7 12.24 -33.73 -52.96
CA PRO A 7 11.79 -32.35 -52.67
C PRO A 7 10.26 -32.07 -52.85
N ASP A 8 9.49 -33.06 -53.24
CA ASP A 8 8.07 -32.85 -53.63
C ASP A 8 7.05 -33.00 -52.46
N ALA A 9 7.52 -33.18 -51.21
CA ALA A 9 6.60 -33.34 -50.07
C ALA A 9 6.30 -32.00 -49.33
N ALA A 10 6.83 -30.87 -49.79
CA ALA A 10 6.68 -29.59 -49.12
C ALA A 10 5.61 -28.64 -49.72
N ALA A 11 4.86 -29.10 -50.75
CA ALA A 11 3.95 -28.22 -51.51
C ALA A 11 2.43 -28.50 -51.28
N ALA A 12 2.05 -29.29 -50.27
CA ALA A 12 0.64 -29.74 -50.15
C ALA A 12 -0.01 -29.38 -48.80
N THR A 13 0.18 -28.18 -48.26
CA THR A 13 -0.61 -27.69 -47.11
C THR A 13 -0.76 -26.18 -47.12
N GLN A 14 -1.29 -25.61 -48.24
CA GLN A 14 -1.70 -24.20 -48.29
C GLN A 14 -3.11 -23.98 -48.81
N ASP A 15 -4.03 -24.92 -48.62
CA ASP A 15 -5.45 -24.68 -48.86
C ASP A 15 -6.20 -24.76 -47.54
N GLY A 16 -6.11 -23.67 -46.74
CA GLY A 16 -7.10 -23.37 -45.71
C GLY A 16 -8.32 -22.74 -46.40
N PRO A 17 -9.56 -22.93 -45.86
CA PRO A 17 -10.78 -22.44 -46.49
C PRO A 17 -10.75 -20.93 -46.69
N GLU A 18 -10.84 -20.50 -47.94
CA GLU A 18 -10.80 -19.12 -48.41
C GLU A 18 -12.03 -18.27 -48.06
N ASP A 19 -12.98 -18.78 -47.27
CA ASP A 19 -14.28 -18.16 -46.96
C ASP A 19 -14.51 -17.81 -45.48
N ALA A 20 -13.47 -17.56 -44.71
CA ALA A 20 -13.66 -16.88 -43.44
C ALA A 20 -13.94 -15.38 -43.70
N PRO A 21 -15.09 -14.82 -43.28
CA PRO A 21 -15.35 -13.41 -43.48
C PRO A 21 -14.24 -12.60 -42.79
N ARG A 22 -13.47 -11.86 -43.62
CA ARG A 22 -12.49 -10.89 -43.12
C ARG A 22 -13.25 -9.85 -42.33
N VAL A 23 -13.23 -10.01 -40.99
CA VAL A 23 -13.70 -8.98 -40.08
C VAL A 23 -12.85 -7.74 -40.40
N PRO A 24 -13.46 -6.66 -40.90
CA PRO A 24 -12.69 -5.44 -41.10
C PRO A 24 -12.08 -5.07 -39.74
N HIS A 25 -10.75 -5.07 -39.64
CA HIS A 25 -10.05 -4.42 -38.57
C HIS A 25 -10.35 -2.92 -38.67
N ARG A 26 -11.57 -2.54 -38.30
CA ARG A 26 -11.84 -1.18 -37.91
C ARG A 26 -10.92 -0.99 -36.71
N ALA A 27 -9.88 -0.17 -36.88
CA ALA A 27 -9.12 0.39 -35.80
C ALA A 27 -10.13 1.21 -34.97
N THR A 28 -10.94 0.53 -34.16
CA THR A 28 -11.66 1.16 -33.08
C THR A 28 -10.55 1.67 -32.19
N GLU A 29 -10.35 3.00 -32.19
CA GLU A 29 -9.62 3.65 -31.13
C GLU A 29 -10.10 2.99 -29.82
N PRO A 30 -9.17 2.47 -28.99
CA PRO A 30 -9.59 1.93 -27.71
C PRO A 30 -10.37 3.03 -27.01
N PRO A 31 -11.53 2.74 -26.40
CA PRO A 31 -12.28 3.73 -25.67
C PRO A 31 -11.29 4.40 -24.73
N SER A 32 -11.22 5.73 -24.78
CA SER A 32 -10.38 6.53 -23.93
C SER A 32 -10.74 6.18 -22.48
N VAL A 33 -9.96 5.29 -21.90
CA VAL A 33 -10.09 4.96 -20.47
C VAL A 33 -9.74 6.25 -19.76
N HIS A 34 -10.79 6.92 -19.28
CA HIS A 34 -10.72 8.15 -18.48
C HIS A 34 -10.30 9.44 -19.19
N GLY A 35 -10.79 9.75 -20.40
CA GLY A 35 -10.84 11.13 -20.92
C GLY A 35 -9.56 11.97 -20.84
N ARG A 36 -8.38 11.37 -20.64
CA ARG A 36 -7.11 12.07 -20.60
C ARG A 36 -6.64 12.29 -22.04
N PRO A 37 -6.38 13.55 -22.44
CA PRO A 37 -5.90 13.85 -23.77
C PRO A 37 -4.59 13.12 -24.02
N ASN A 38 -4.53 12.44 -25.17
CA ASN A 38 -3.30 11.89 -25.71
C ASN A 38 -2.24 13.02 -25.69
N ARG A 39 -1.19 12.89 -24.88
CA ARG A 39 -0.16 13.92 -24.79
C ARG A 39 0.59 13.97 -26.11
N ALA A 40 0.14 14.88 -27.01
CA ALA A 40 0.88 15.26 -28.18
C ALA A 40 2.25 15.79 -27.74
N GLY A 41 3.34 15.22 -28.26
CA GLY A 41 4.68 15.76 -28.02
C GLY A 41 5.80 14.75 -27.82
N TRP A 42 5.52 13.44 -27.74
CA TRP A 42 6.60 12.45 -27.73
C TRP A 42 7.24 12.32 -29.12
N THR A 43 8.52 12.64 -29.24
CA THR A 43 9.32 12.53 -30.47
C THR A 43 10.41 11.46 -30.42
N GLY A 44 10.55 10.76 -29.27
CA GLY A 44 11.54 9.71 -29.08
C GLY A 44 11.06 8.32 -29.55
N PRO A 45 11.80 7.25 -29.24
CA PRO A 45 11.43 5.91 -29.62
C PRO A 45 10.09 5.51 -28.97
N THR A 46 9.14 5.11 -29.79
CA THR A 46 7.83 4.66 -29.36
C THR A 46 7.50 3.34 -30.02
N TYR A 47 6.66 2.55 -29.39
CA TYR A 47 6.10 1.37 -30.02
C TYR A 47 4.89 1.79 -30.86
N TYR A 48 5.12 2.07 -32.15
CA TYR A 48 4.09 2.56 -33.09
C TYR A 48 3.32 3.81 -32.62
N GLY A 49 4.01 4.75 -31.98
CA GLY A 49 3.41 6.00 -31.49
C GLY A 49 2.55 5.84 -30.22
N ARG A 50 2.60 4.69 -29.56
CA ARG A 50 1.85 4.43 -28.32
C ARG A 50 2.79 4.30 -27.13
N ALA A 51 2.28 4.58 -25.92
CA ALA A 51 3.00 4.26 -24.70
C ALA A 51 3.19 2.73 -24.60
N GLN A 52 4.35 2.31 -24.12
CA GLN A 52 4.68 0.88 -23.94
C GLN A 52 3.82 0.22 -22.87
N LEU A 53 3.47 0.97 -21.82
CA LEU A 53 2.66 0.52 -20.69
C LEU A 53 1.36 1.31 -20.64
N LYS A 54 0.33 0.71 -20.03
CA LYS A 54 -0.91 1.38 -19.67
C LYS A 54 -0.84 1.79 -18.20
N ALA A 55 -1.47 2.91 -17.86
CA ALA A 55 -1.74 3.25 -16.46
C ALA A 55 -2.52 2.12 -15.78
N SER A 56 -2.35 2.01 -14.47
CA SER A 56 -3.11 1.03 -13.69
C SER A 56 -4.62 1.31 -13.78
N PRO A 57 -5.46 0.28 -13.70
CA PRO A 57 -6.92 0.46 -13.69
C PRO A 57 -7.45 1.01 -12.36
N PHE A 58 -6.58 1.30 -11.40
CA PHE A 58 -6.95 1.69 -10.04
C PHE A 58 -7.39 3.16 -9.94
N GLU A 59 -8.47 3.43 -9.20
CA GLU A 59 -8.85 4.80 -8.84
C GLU A 59 -7.96 5.30 -7.70
N ASN A 60 -6.96 6.13 -8.02
CA ASN A 60 -5.90 6.54 -7.11
C ASN A 60 -6.34 6.99 -5.71
N PRO A 61 -7.35 7.87 -5.53
CA PRO A 61 -7.74 8.29 -4.18
C PRO A 61 -8.40 7.15 -3.37
N VAL A 62 -9.18 6.30 -4.03
CA VAL A 62 -9.87 5.17 -3.39
C VAL A 62 -8.86 4.12 -2.95
N VAL A 63 -7.97 3.74 -3.87
CA VAL A 63 -6.92 2.74 -3.61
C VAL A 63 -5.93 3.24 -2.55
N GLY A 64 -5.45 4.48 -2.67
CA GLY A 64 -4.59 5.10 -1.65
C GLY A 64 -5.25 5.14 -0.27
N GLY A 65 -6.56 5.41 -0.23
CA GLY A 65 -7.36 5.44 0.99
C GLY A 65 -7.45 4.07 1.68
N TYR A 66 -7.80 3.00 0.96
CA TYR A 66 -7.88 1.68 1.60
C TYR A 66 -6.49 1.13 1.98
N ILE A 67 -5.43 1.44 1.22
CA ILE A 67 -4.06 1.08 1.60
C ILE A 67 -3.64 1.79 2.90
N PHE A 68 -3.99 3.06 3.05
CA PHE A 68 -3.77 3.81 4.30
C PHE A 68 -4.51 3.16 5.48
N LEU A 69 -5.82 2.89 5.32
CA LEU A 69 -6.64 2.28 6.36
C LEU A 69 -6.14 0.88 6.74
N ALA A 70 -5.72 0.08 5.77
CA ALA A 70 -5.15 -1.24 5.99
C ALA A 70 -3.86 -1.17 6.83
N GLY A 71 -2.95 -0.26 6.49
CA GLY A 71 -1.71 -0.05 7.23
C GLY A 71 -1.94 0.45 8.65
N LEU A 72 -2.82 1.46 8.82
CA LEU A 72 -3.22 2.00 10.11
C LEU A 72 -3.80 0.90 11.02
N SER A 73 -4.72 0.11 10.49
CA SER A 73 -5.40 -0.97 11.23
C SER A 73 -4.44 -2.10 11.59
N GLY A 74 -3.62 -2.55 10.64
CA GLY A 74 -2.63 -3.59 10.87
C GLY A 74 -1.64 -3.21 11.95
N SER A 75 -1.06 -2.01 11.88
CA SER A 75 -0.11 -1.49 12.87
C SER A 75 -0.77 -1.24 14.24
N SER A 76 -2.05 -0.87 14.27
CA SER A 76 -2.78 -0.70 15.54
C SER A 76 -2.95 -2.02 16.28
N ALA A 77 -3.21 -3.13 15.57
CA ALA A 77 -3.25 -4.46 16.14
C ALA A 77 -1.89 -4.88 16.71
N VAL A 78 -0.80 -4.54 16.01
CA VAL A 78 0.58 -4.81 16.49
C VAL A 78 0.87 -4.04 17.77
N ILE A 79 0.58 -2.72 17.82
CA ILE A 79 0.81 -1.90 19.01
C ILE A 79 -0.02 -2.42 20.17
N ALA A 80 -1.29 -2.79 19.96
CA ALA A 80 -2.16 -3.36 20.99
C ALA A 80 -1.59 -4.67 21.54
N ALA A 81 -1.12 -5.57 20.69
CA ALA A 81 -0.52 -6.84 21.09
C ALA A 81 0.76 -6.65 21.91
N LEU A 82 1.66 -5.77 21.45
CA LEU A 82 2.91 -5.47 22.15
C LEU A 82 2.65 -4.80 23.50
N ALA A 83 1.66 -3.91 23.60
CA ALA A 83 1.28 -3.27 24.83
C ALA A 83 0.71 -4.29 25.86
N ASP A 84 -0.16 -5.21 25.39
CA ASP A 84 -0.72 -6.26 26.25
C ASP A 84 0.38 -7.22 26.76
N LEU A 85 1.33 -7.60 25.89
CA LEU A 85 2.44 -8.48 26.26
C LEU A 85 3.40 -7.84 27.29
N ARG A 86 3.68 -6.54 27.15
CA ARG A 86 4.67 -5.85 28.01
C ARG A 86 4.11 -5.32 29.30
N GLN A 87 2.89 -4.83 29.29
CA GLN A 87 2.28 -4.11 30.42
C GLN A 87 1.05 -4.80 30.98
N GLY A 88 0.50 -5.82 30.33
CA GLY A 88 -0.64 -6.60 30.79
C GLY A 88 -1.85 -5.74 31.18
N ALA A 89 -2.26 -5.84 32.46
CA ALA A 89 -3.45 -5.15 32.95
C ALA A 89 -3.34 -3.61 32.86
N ALA A 90 -2.15 -3.04 33.02
CA ALA A 90 -1.93 -1.59 32.99
C ALA A 90 -2.20 -1.00 31.58
N ALA A 91 -1.97 -1.79 30.52
CA ALA A 91 -2.21 -1.36 29.15
C ALA A 91 -3.67 -1.54 28.66
N ARG A 92 -4.57 -2.12 29.45
CA ARG A 92 -5.95 -2.44 29.02
C ARG A 92 -6.66 -1.30 28.26
N PRO A 93 -6.60 -0.02 28.71
CA PRO A 93 -7.26 1.06 27.98
C PRO A 93 -6.66 1.30 26.59
N LEU A 94 -5.34 1.17 26.45
CA LEU A 94 -4.65 1.29 25.16
C LEU A 94 -4.96 0.10 24.25
N VAL A 95 -4.90 -1.11 24.79
CA VAL A 95 -5.22 -2.36 24.06
C VAL A 95 -6.65 -2.32 23.52
N ARG A 96 -7.61 -1.89 24.34
CA ARG A 96 -9.01 -1.70 23.94
C ARG A 96 -9.13 -0.77 22.73
N ARG A 97 -8.50 0.41 22.80
CA ARG A 97 -8.52 1.39 21.69
C ARG A 97 -7.83 0.85 20.45
N GLY A 98 -6.70 0.17 20.61
CA GLY A 98 -5.98 -0.44 19.48
C GLY A 98 -6.79 -1.54 18.80
N ARG A 99 -7.56 -2.37 19.55
CA ARG A 99 -8.47 -3.37 18.97
C ARG A 99 -9.59 -2.73 18.16
N TYR A 100 -10.18 -1.62 18.64
CA TYR A 100 -11.21 -0.91 17.88
C TYR A 100 -10.65 -0.16 16.67
N LEU A 101 -9.48 0.47 16.81
CA LEU A 101 -8.82 1.13 15.69
C LEU A 101 -8.43 0.13 14.58
N ALA A 102 -8.09 -1.11 14.95
CA ALA A 102 -7.80 -2.18 14.00
C ALA A 102 -9.01 -2.57 13.12
N LEU A 103 -10.23 -2.23 13.51
CA LEU A 103 -11.44 -2.47 12.70
C LEU A 103 -11.61 -1.48 11.54
N LEU A 104 -10.92 -0.35 11.53
CA LEU A 104 -11.12 0.65 10.46
C LEU A 104 -10.80 0.08 9.07
N GLY A 105 -9.75 -0.74 8.94
CA GLY A 105 -9.42 -1.43 7.69
C GLY A 105 -10.55 -2.35 7.20
N PRO A 106 -11.00 -3.32 8.01
CA PRO A 106 -12.13 -4.19 7.65
C PRO A 106 -13.43 -3.44 7.38
N ILE A 107 -13.78 -2.45 8.20
CA ILE A 107 -15.09 -1.77 8.10
C ILE A 107 -15.14 -0.75 6.97
N LEU A 108 -14.08 0.03 6.79
CA LEU A 108 -14.03 1.10 5.80
C LEU A 108 -13.19 0.73 4.57
N GLY A 109 -12.06 0.04 4.78
CA GLY A 109 -11.15 -0.30 3.70
C GLY A 109 -11.66 -1.42 2.80
N ALA A 110 -12.33 -2.45 3.33
CA ALA A 110 -12.87 -3.52 2.52
C ALA A 110 -14.00 -3.07 1.56
N PRO A 111 -14.96 -2.21 1.97
CA PRO A 111 -15.90 -1.60 1.04
C PRO A 111 -15.24 -0.75 -0.05
N LEU A 112 -14.21 0.05 0.29
CA LEU A 112 -13.46 0.83 -0.70
C LEU A 112 -12.76 -0.06 -1.71
N LEU A 113 -12.13 -1.15 -1.26
CA LEU A 113 -11.51 -2.15 -2.12
C LEU A 113 -12.55 -2.82 -3.03
N THR A 114 -13.71 -3.16 -2.49
CA THR A 114 -14.79 -3.79 -3.27
C THR A 114 -15.38 -2.82 -4.30
N TYR A 115 -15.47 -1.54 -3.95
CA TYR A 115 -15.92 -0.48 -4.86
C TYR A 115 -14.98 -0.30 -6.05
N ASP A 116 -13.66 -0.35 -5.83
CA ASP A 116 -12.64 -0.24 -6.87
C ASP A 116 -12.63 -1.44 -7.84
N LEU A 117 -13.25 -2.57 -7.47
CA LEU A 117 -13.42 -3.68 -8.39
C LEU A 117 -14.45 -3.32 -9.46
N HIS A 118 -14.07 -3.31 -10.72
CA HIS A 118 -14.96 -3.04 -11.85
C HIS A 118 -16.17 -4.02 -11.91
N THR A 119 -16.06 -5.15 -11.23
CA THR A 119 -17.14 -6.15 -11.09
C THR A 119 -17.34 -6.53 -9.62
N PRO A 120 -17.86 -5.63 -8.76
CA PRO A 120 -17.97 -5.85 -7.32
C PRO A 120 -18.76 -7.10 -6.95
N LYS A 121 -19.76 -7.47 -7.76
CA LYS A 121 -20.57 -8.71 -7.56
C LYS A 121 -19.74 -10.00 -7.62
N ARG A 122 -18.51 -9.96 -8.14
CA ARG A 122 -17.62 -11.12 -8.28
C ARG A 122 -16.47 -11.12 -7.27
N PHE A 123 -16.49 -10.25 -6.26
CA PHE A 123 -15.42 -10.15 -5.25
C PHE A 123 -15.12 -11.50 -4.57
N TYR A 124 -16.14 -12.34 -4.38
CA TYR A 124 -15.99 -13.66 -3.77
C TYR A 124 -15.08 -14.61 -4.55
N ASN A 125 -14.86 -14.37 -5.85
CA ASN A 125 -13.93 -15.19 -6.63
C ASN A 125 -12.49 -15.05 -6.12
N MET A 126 -12.13 -13.91 -5.53
CA MET A 126 -10.81 -13.69 -4.92
C MET A 126 -10.61 -14.61 -3.70
N LEU A 127 -11.69 -15.01 -3.03
CA LEU A 127 -11.66 -15.89 -1.86
C LEU A 127 -11.56 -17.38 -2.23
N ARG A 128 -11.85 -17.75 -3.48
CA ARG A 128 -11.82 -19.13 -3.96
C ARG A 128 -10.43 -19.58 -4.41
N VAL A 129 -9.53 -18.65 -4.65
CA VAL A 129 -8.20 -18.95 -5.21
C VAL A 129 -7.14 -18.68 -4.17
N ALA A 130 -6.47 -19.74 -3.71
CA ALA A 130 -5.29 -19.67 -2.86
C ALA A 130 -4.06 -20.07 -3.69
N LYS A 131 -3.39 -19.08 -4.31
CA LYS A 131 -2.21 -19.31 -5.14
C LYS A 131 -1.01 -18.59 -4.53
N HIS A 132 -0.05 -19.37 -4.00
CA HIS A 132 1.16 -18.86 -3.33
C HIS A 132 2.09 -18.06 -4.26
N THR A 133 2.00 -18.27 -5.58
CA THR A 133 2.80 -17.52 -6.57
C THR A 133 2.14 -16.22 -7.03
N SER A 134 0.91 -15.92 -6.57
CA SER A 134 0.19 -14.70 -6.93
C SER A 134 0.22 -13.69 -5.77
N PRO A 135 0.90 -12.53 -5.93
CA PRO A 135 0.89 -11.49 -4.89
C PRO A 135 -0.53 -11.07 -4.50
N MET A 136 -1.44 -10.91 -5.46
CA MET A 136 -2.82 -10.56 -5.19
C MET A 136 -3.55 -11.61 -4.33
N SER A 137 -3.33 -12.91 -4.61
CA SER A 137 -3.92 -13.98 -3.80
C SER A 137 -3.38 -13.98 -2.37
N ILE A 138 -2.06 -13.81 -2.20
CA ILE A 138 -1.43 -13.72 -0.88
C ILE A 138 -2.06 -12.57 -0.07
N GLY A 139 -2.22 -11.39 -0.68
CA GLY A 139 -2.82 -10.24 -0.01
C GLY A 139 -4.27 -10.43 0.37
N THR A 140 -5.06 -11.07 -0.50
CA THR A 140 -6.45 -11.40 -0.17
C THR A 140 -6.52 -12.26 1.09
N TRP A 141 -5.67 -13.29 1.20
CA TRP A 141 -5.63 -14.16 2.38
C TRP A 141 -5.08 -13.48 3.62
N ILE A 142 -4.08 -12.59 3.49
CA ILE A 142 -3.61 -11.73 4.60
C ILE A 142 -4.76 -10.84 5.10
N LEU A 143 -5.47 -10.17 4.18
CA LEU A 143 -6.61 -9.30 4.51
C LEU A 143 -7.74 -10.08 5.19
N MET A 144 -8.06 -11.27 4.69
CA MET A 144 -9.09 -12.15 5.28
C MET A 144 -8.70 -12.60 6.68
N GLY A 145 -7.48 -13.08 6.85
CA GLY A 145 -6.94 -13.49 8.15
C GLY A 145 -6.94 -12.34 9.15
N PHE A 146 -6.50 -11.15 8.72
CA PHE A 146 -6.53 -9.95 9.54
C PHE A 146 -7.97 -9.56 9.92
N SER A 147 -8.86 -9.48 8.94
CA SER A 147 -10.25 -9.04 9.17
C SER A 147 -10.99 -9.98 10.12
N GLY A 148 -10.82 -11.30 9.95
CA GLY A 148 -11.40 -12.30 10.84
C GLY A 148 -10.85 -12.21 12.26
N ALA A 149 -9.52 -12.15 12.40
CA ALA A 149 -8.86 -12.10 13.72
C ALA A 149 -9.12 -10.76 14.45
N ALA A 150 -9.00 -9.63 13.76
CA ALA A 150 -9.28 -8.30 14.32
C ALA A 150 -10.76 -8.15 14.68
N GLY A 151 -11.65 -8.65 13.80
CA GLY A 151 -13.09 -8.68 14.05
C GLY A 151 -13.44 -9.49 15.30
N LEU A 152 -12.87 -10.69 15.45
CA LEU A 152 -13.08 -11.55 16.62
C LEU A 152 -12.51 -10.90 17.89
N ALA A 153 -11.31 -10.32 17.82
CA ALA A 153 -10.69 -9.64 18.95
C ALA A 153 -11.52 -8.45 19.42
N ALA A 154 -12.03 -7.64 18.50
CA ALA A 154 -12.86 -6.48 18.81
C ALA A 154 -14.27 -6.86 19.27
N ALA A 155 -14.89 -7.89 18.69
CA ALA A 155 -16.18 -8.39 19.13
C ALA A 155 -16.10 -8.98 20.55
N ALA A 156 -15.06 -9.75 20.86
CA ALA A 156 -14.81 -10.27 22.19
C ALA A 156 -14.51 -9.13 23.18
N GLN A 157 -13.78 -8.08 22.76
CA GLN A 157 -13.57 -6.86 23.56
C GLN A 157 -14.89 -6.15 23.85
N LEU A 158 -15.74 -5.96 22.85
CA LEU A 158 -17.07 -5.34 23.02
C LEU A 158 -17.93 -6.17 23.97
N GLY A 159 -17.91 -7.49 23.83
CA GLY A 159 -18.59 -8.37 24.78
C GLY A 159 -18.09 -8.21 26.22
N THR A 160 -16.77 -8.05 26.42
CA THR A 160 -16.19 -7.76 27.74
C THR A 160 -16.64 -6.40 28.28
N ASP A 161 -16.76 -5.39 27.39
CA ASP A 161 -17.18 -4.04 27.76
C ASP A 161 -18.66 -4.00 28.16
N LEU A 162 -19.53 -4.78 27.49
CA LEU A 162 -20.97 -4.85 27.77
C LEU A 162 -21.30 -5.80 28.92
N TRP A 163 -20.58 -6.92 29.02
CA TRP A 163 -20.77 -7.95 30.05
C TRP A 163 -19.47 -8.23 30.82
N PRO A 164 -19.08 -7.39 31.77
CA PRO A 164 -17.80 -7.53 32.52
C PRO A 164 -17.65 -8.85 33.29
N ARG A 165 -18.76 -9.53 33.53
CA ARG A 165 -18.78 -10.85 34.22
C ARG A 165 -18.38 -12.01 33.30
N ALA A 166 -18.39 -11.85 31.99
CA ALA A 166 -18.05 -12.87 30.98
C ALA A 166 -16.52 -13.02 30.86
N ARG A 167 -15.88 -13.63 31.85
CA ARG A 167 -14.42 -13.76 31.99
C ARG A 167 -13.75 -14.42 30.76
N GLY A 168 -14.43 -15.34 30.07
CA GLY A 168 -13.90 -16.04 28.88
C GLY A 168 -13.67 -15.13 27.69
N LEU A 169 -14.44 -14.05 27.53
CA LEU A 169 -14.32 -13.13 26.41
C LEU A 169 -12.98 -12.40 26.36
N ASN A 170 -12.42 -12.05 27.53
CA ASN A 170 -11.10 -11.43 27.58
C ASN A 170 -9.99 -12.37 27.10
N GLY A 171 -10.10 -13.67 27.46
CA GLY A 171 -9.19 -14.71 26.95
C GLY A 171 -9.30 -14.87 25.43
N LEU A 172 -10.52 -14.88 24.88
CA LEU A 172 -10.78 -14.94 23.45
C LEU A 172 -10.23 -13.71 22.73
N ALA A 173 -10.44 -12.50 23.26
CA ALA A 173 -9.90 -11.27 22.69
C ALA A 173 -8.36 -11.29 22.62
N ARG A 174 -7.69 -11.81 23.66
CA ARG A 174 -6.23 -11.98 23.68
C ARG A 174 -5.75 -13.03 22.69
N ALA A 175 -6.42 -14.17 22.61
CA ALA A 175 -6.07 -15.23 21.66
C ALA A 175 -6.20 -14.77 20.21
N ALA A 176 -7.29 -14.06 19.87
CA ALA A 176 -7.52 -13.51 18.53
C ALA A 176 -6.57 -12.35 18.17
N GLN A 177 -6.07 -11.62 19.19
CA GLN A 177 -5.14 -10.49 18.98
C GLN A 177 -3.79 -10.95 18.41
N VAL A 178 -3.32 -12.16 18.70
CA VAL A 178 -2.04 -12.67 18.19
C VAL A 178 -2.08 -12.84 16.67
N PRO A 179 -3.01 -13.62 16.08
CA PRO A 179 -3.10 -13.71 14.63
C PRO A 179 -3.44 -12.36 13.97
N ALA A 180 -4.21 -11.47 14.62
CA ALA A 180 -4.45 -10.12 14.12
C ALA A 180 -3.16 -9.30 14.03
N ALA A 181 -2.28 -9.38 15.02
CA ALA A 181 -0.99 -8.68 15.00
C ALA A 181 -0.06 -9.25 13.90
N LEU A 182 0.03 -10.57 13.77
CA LEU A 182 0.88 -11.22 12.75
C LEU A 182 0.42 -10.89 11.33
N THR A 183 -0.88 -11.03 11.05
CA THR A 183 -1.44 -10.68 9.74
C THR A 183 -1.44 -9.16 9.52
N GLY A 184 -1.54 -8.37 10.58
CA GLY A 184 -1.45 -6.91 10.57
C GLY A 184 -0.07 -6.40 10.16
N LEU A 185 1.02 -7.06 10.57
CA LEU A 185 2.37 -6.78 10.06
C LEU A 185 2.44 -6.98 8.54
N GLY A 186 1.91 -8.12 8.07
CA GLY A 186 1.81 -8.38 6.64
C GLY A 186 1.00 -7.31 5.92
N LEU A 187 -0.16 -6.94 6.46
CA LEU A 187 -1.06 -5.96 5.86
C LEU A 187 -0.42 -4.56 5.75
N SER A 188 0.44 -4.19 6.69
CA SER A 188 1.14 -2.89 6.71
C SER A 188 2.18 -2.73 5.60
N THR A 189 2.74 -3.84 5.07
CA THR A 189 3.82 -3.84 4.08
C THR A 189 3.43 -4.49 2.76
N TYR A 190 2.44 -5.38 2.76
CA TYR A 190 2.05 -6.19 1.62
C TYR A 190 1.73 -5.36 0.37
N THR A 191 1.03 -4.23 0.53
CA THR A 191 0.62 -3.41 -0.61
C THR A 191 1.81 -2.82 -1.37
N ALA A 192 2.91 -2.52 -0.70
CA ALA A 192 4.16 -2.14 -1.35
C ALA A 192 4.73 -3.28 -2.19
N SER A 193 4.70 -4.51 -1.66
CA SER A 193 5.14 -5.71 -2.39
C SER A 193 4.24 -5.98 -3.60
N LEU A 194 2.92 -5.78 -3.46
CA LEU A 194 1.98 -5.91 -4.58
C LEU A 194 2.29 -4.91 -5.70
N LEU A 195 2.48 -3.64 -5.38
CA LEU A 195 2.82 -2.59 -6.34
C LEU A 195 4.16 -2.89 -7.03
N SER A 196 5.16 -3.33 -6.27
CA SER A 196 6.48 -3.65 -6.80
C SER A 196 6.52 -4.90 -7.70
N ALA A 197 5.52 -5.78 -7.60
CA ALA A 197 5.37 -6.95 -8.47
C ALA A 197 4.70 -6.63 -9.82
N THR A 198 4.52 -5.35 -10.14
CA THR A 198 3.97 -4.88 -11.43
C THR A 198 5.08 -4.43 -12.38
N SER A 199 4.74 -4.22 -13.64
CA SER A 199 5.65 -3.63 -14.63
C SER A 199 5.69 -2.10 -14.59
N THR A 200 5.00 -1.46 -13.64
CA THR A 200 4.98 0.00 -13.49
C THR A 200 6.34 0.49 -13.00
N PRO A 201 7.05 1.32 -13.77
CA PRO A 201 8.45 1.63 -13.53
C PRO A 201 8.77 2.16 -12.13
N LEU A 202 7.99 3.14 -11.65
CA LEU A 202 8.22 3.74 -10.33
C LEU A 202 8.01 2.74 -9.20
N TRP A 203 6.98 1.89 -9.30
CA TRP A 203 6.69 0.92 -8.23
C TRP A 203 7.69 -0.23 -8.21
N ALA A 204 8.12 -0.68 -9.39
CA ALA A 204 9.08 -1.79 -9.52
C ALA A 204 10.53 -1.38 -9.21
N ALA A 205 10.89 -0.09 -9.35
CA ALA A 205 12.27 0.36 -9.22
C ALA A 205 12.85 0.24 -7.81
N ALA A 206 12.02 0.34 -6.76
CA ALA A 206 12.52 0.45 -5.38
C ALA A 206 11.69 -0.38 -4.38
N PRO A 207 11.55 -1.70 -4.56
CA PRO A 207 10.63 -2.55 -3.80
C PRO A 207 10.90 -2.53 -2.29
N GLN A 208 12.16 -2.64 -1.89
CA GLN A 208 12.54 -2.72 -0.47
C GLN A 208 12.30 -1.40 0.27
N SER A 209 12.71 -0.28 -0.31
CA SER A 209 12.50 1.03 0.31
C SER A 209 11.04 1.47 0.29
N LEU A 210 10.26 1.05 -0.70
CA LEU A 210 8.82 1.28 -0.73
C LEU A 210 8.11 0.50 0.39
N ALA A 211 8.47 -0.77 0.60
CA ALA A 211 7.94 -1.59 1.69
C ALA A 211 8.33 -1.01 3.06
N MET A 212 9.58 -0.55 3.22
CA MET A 212 10.07 0.13 4.42
C MET A 212 9.27 1.41 4.70
N ARG A 213 9.04 2.26 3.70
CA ARG A 213 8.23 3.49 3.83
C ARG A 213 6.80 3.17 4.24
N PHE A 214 6.14 2.22 3.58
CA PHE A 214 4.76 1.87 3.87
C PHE A 214 4.60 1.27 5.27
N GLY A 215 5.48 0.37 5.67
CA GLY A 215 5.48 -0.21 7.01
C GLY A 215 5.72 0.82 8.10
N ALA A 216 6.75 1.66 7.93
CA ALA A 216 7.10 2.72 8.87
C ALA A 216 5.98 3.77 8.99
N SER A 217 5.46 4.25 7.87
CA SER A 217 4.35 5.19 7.82
C SER A 217 3.07 4.62 8.46
N SER A 218 2.79 3.32 8.29
CA SER A 218 1.67 2.64 8.94
C SER A 218 1.83 2.61 10.46
N MET A 219 3.04 2.30 10.93
CA MET A 219 3.35 2.28 12.37
C MET A 219 3.29 3.68 12.97
N ALA A 220 3.84 4.70 12.30
CA ALA A 220 3.77 6.10 12.71
C ALA A 220 2.31 6.57 12.82
N SER A 221 1.47 6.23 11.83
CA SER A 221 0.05 6.57 11.82
C SER A 221 -0.72 5.93 12.96
N ALA A 222 -0.49 4.63 13.21
CA ALA A 222 -1.16 3.91 14.30
C ALA A 222 -0.75 4.45 15.68
N ALA A 223 0.55 4.68 15.89
CA ALA A 223 1.05 5.26 17.13
C ALA A 223 0.52 6.68 17.36
N SER A 224 0.48 7.51 16.31
CA SER A 224 -0.07 8.86 16.36
C SER A 224 -1.57 8.88 16.66
N ALA A 225 -2.36 8.03 16.00
CA ALA A 225 -3.80 7.91 16.26
C ALA A 225 -4.10 7.47 17.70
N LEU A 226 -3.34 6.52 18.21
CA LEU A 226 -3.46 6.08 19.60
C LEU A 226 -3.01 7.16 20.59
N ALA A 227 -1.94 7.91 20.30
CA ALA A 227 -1.45 9.00 21.13
C ALA A 227 -2.47 10.14 21.26
N LEU A 228 -3.23 10.46 20.20
CA LEU A 228 -4.31 11.45 20.23
C LEU A 228 -5.38 11.12 21.28
N THR A 229 -5.66 9.85 21.47
CA THR A 229 -6.71 9.37 22.38
C THR A 229 -6.19 8.93 23.75
N GLU A 230 -4.85 8.89 23.96
CA GLU A 230 -4.25 8.43 25.21
C GLU A 230 -4.24 9.53 26.27
N PRO A 231 -4.96 9.36 27.42
CA PRO A 231 -4.98 10.35 28.49
C PRO A 231 -3.73 10.26 29.37
N GLU A 232 -3.15 9.07 29.55
CA GLU A 232 -2.01 8.84 30.41
C GLU A 232 -0.72 9.40 29.81
N PRO A 233 -0.03 10.35 30.48
CA PRO A 233 1.13 11.04 29.90
C PRO A 233 2.28 10.12 29.52
N ASP A 234 2.59 9.13 30.35
CA ASP A 234 3.73 8.23 30.11
C ASP A 234 3.48 7.30 28.92
N ARG A 235 2.27 6.75 28.81
CA ARG A 235 1.90 5.93 27.65
C ARG A 235 1.81 6.75 26.38
N ARG A 236 1.29 7.99 26.45
CA ARG A 236 1.28 8.90 25.33
C ARG A 236 2.69 9.20 24.86
N ARG A 237 3.61 9.50 25.77
CA ARG A 237 5.02 9.74 25.45
C ARG A 237 5.69 8.53 24.81
N ALA A 238 5.38 7.31 25.25
CA ALA A 238 5.84 6.07 24.63
C ALA A 238 5.31 5.91 23.20
N LEU A 239 4.05 6.26 22.95
CA LEU A 239 3.45 6.26 21.60
C LEU A 239 4.07 7.35 20.71
N GLU A 240 4.30 8.56 21.24
CA GLU A 240 5.01 9.63 20.53
C GLU A 240 6.44 9.19 20.17
N GLY A 241 7.14 8.48 21.06
CA GLY A 241 8.45 7.88 20.79
C GLY A 241 8.40 6.81 19.70
N THR A 242 7.39 5.98 19.72
CA THR A 242 7.15 4.97 18.66
C THR A 242 6.88 5.65 17.32
N ALA A 243 6.05 6.69 17.29
CA ALA A 243 5.77 7.47 16.09
C ALA A 243 7.03 8.16 15.57
N ALA A 244 7.82 8.81 16.43
CA ALA A 244 9.07 9.47 16.04
C ALA A 244 10.07 8.48 15.44
N THR A 245 10.26 7.31 16.06
CA THR A 245 11.14 6.27 15.52
C THR A 245 10.66 5.79 14.15
N ALA A 246 9.38 5.54 14.00
CA ALA A 246 8.80 5.11 12.73
C ALA A 246 8.92 6.20 11.65
N LEU A 247 8.69 7.47 11.97
CA LEU A 247 8.88 8.61 11.05
C LEU A 247 10.35 8.76 10.63
N ALA A 248 11.30 8.51 11.53
CA ALA A 248 12.72 8.51 11.18
C ALA A 248 13.05 7.40 10.17
N VAL A 249 12.53 6.19 10.39
CA VAL A 249 12.67 5.07 9.43
C VAL A 249 12.00 5.40 8.09
N GLU A 250 10.82 6.01 8.10
CA GLU A 250 10.12 6.46 6.88
C GLU A 250 10.95 7.49 6.11
N LEU A 251 11.55 8.46 6.79
CA LEU A 251 12.39 9.50 6.17
C LEU A 251 13.64 8.89 5.53
N VAL A 252 14.29 7.94 6.20
CA VAL A 252 15.42 7.19 5.62
C VAL A 252 14.95 6.40 4.39
N GLY A 253 13.81 5.72 4.48
CA GLY A 253 13.20 5.02 3.35
C GLY A 253 12.88 5.95 2.18
N ALA A 254 12.41 7.18 2.44
CA ALA A 254 12.16 8.19 1.42
C ALA A 254 13.46 8.60 0.71
N ALA A 255 14.55 8.84 1.46
CA ALA A 255 15.86 9.18 0.90
C ALA A 255 16.41 8.03 0.02
N ILE A 256 16.31 6.78 0.48
CA ILE A 256 16.72 5.59 -0.28
C ILE A 256 15.88 5.46 -1.56
N SER A 257 14.54 5.58 -1.46
CA SER A 257 13.64 5.52 -2.62
C SER A 257 14.01 6.57 -3.64
N HIS A 258 14.22 7.82 -3.21
CA HIS A 258 14.56 8.92 -4.11
C HIS A 258 15.91 8.69 -4.82
N ALA A 259 16.92 8.22 -4.09
CA ALA A 259 18.22 7.88 -4.67
C ALA A 259 18.09 6.73 -5.71
N THR A 260 17.29 5.71 -5.40
CA THR A 260 17.04 4.57 -6.30
C THR A 260 16.27 5.01 -7.54
N TYR A 261 15.23 5.84 -7.40
CA TYR A 261 14.48 6.38 -8.56
C TYR A 261 15.35 7.21 -9.49
N ARG A 262 16.31 7.97 -8.94
CA ARG A 262 17.26 8.71 -9.76
C ARG A 262 18.21 7.78 -10.53
N ARG A 263 18.72 6.74 -9.89
CA ARG A 263 19.61 5.75 -10.51
C ARG A 263 18.91 4.96 -11.61
N ALA A 264 17.67 4.52 -11.34
CA ALA A 264 16.85 3.80 -12.31
C ALA A 264 16.26 4.68 -13.42
N GLY A 265 16.49 6.00 -13.38
CA GLY A 265 15.98 6.93 -14.41
C GLY A 265 14.47 7.19 -14.35
N VAL A 266 13.78 6.76 -13.28
CA VAL A 266 12.32 6.89 -13.13
C VAL A 266 11.90 8.14 -12.34
N ALA A 267 12.83 8.92 -11.81
CA ALA A 267 12.56 10.13 -11.01
C ALA A 267 11.76 11.20 -11.78
N GLY A 268 11.71 11.13 -13.11
CA GLY A 268 10.88 12.01 -13.95
C GLY A 268 9.39 11.97 -13.59
N ALA A 269 8.89 10.82 -13.16
CA ALA A 269 7.49 10.63 -12.75
C ALA A 269 7.10 11.45 -11.50
N LEU A 270 8.08 11.89 -10.72
CA LEU A 270 7.87 12.75 -9.53
C LEU A 270 7.98 14.26 -9.83
N ARG A 271 8.03 14.68 -11.09
CA ARG A 271 8.11 16.12 -11.45
C ARG A 271 6.77 16.84 -11.52
N GLY A 272 5.64 16.11 -11.46
CA GLY A 272 4.30 16.67 -11.57
C GLY A 272 3.62 16.90 -10.21
N LYS A 273 2.29 17.05 -10.24
CA LYS A 273 1.46 17.23 -9.02
C LYS A 273 1.63 16.09 -8.02
N ALA A 274 1.75 14.84 -8.50
CA ALA A 274 1.99 13.68 -7.64
C ALA A 274 3.30 13.81 -6.85
N GLY A 275 4.37 14.28 -7.48
CA GLY A 275 5.64 14.55 -6.82
C GLY A 275 5.58 15.69 -5.82
N GLN A 276 4.82 16.76 -6.11
CA GLN A 276 4.60 17.83 -5.13
C GLN A 276 3.88 17.32 -3.88
N VAL A 277 2.84 16.51 -4.05
CA VAL A 277 2.12 15.88 -2.93
C VAL A 277 3.04 14.94 -2.15
N GLU A 278 3.89 14.19 -2.84
CA GLU A 278 4.87 13.29 -2.21
C GLU A 278 5.92 14.09 -1.41
N HIS A 279 6.57 15.09 -2.02
CA HIS A 279 7.66 15.80 -1.38
C HIS A 279 7.18 16.78 -0.30
N LEU A 280 6.17 17.59 -0.59
CA LEU A 280 5.66 18.59 0.36
C LEU A 280 4.65 17.99 1.32
N GLY A 281 3.67 17.25 0.82
CA GLY A 281 2.59 16.70 1.63
C GLY A 281 3.04 15.53 2.49
N ALA A 282 3.56 14.47 1.87
CA ALA A 282 3.93 13.27 2.58
C ALA A 282 5.28 13.44 3.31
N THR A 283 6.36 13.78 2.57
CA THR A 283 7.70 13.75 3.15
C THR A 283 7.98 14.95 4.06
N LEU A 284 7.68 16.19 3.66
CA LEU A 284 7.99 17.35 4.50
C LEU A 284 6.96 17.55 5.61
N LEU A 285 5.68 17.73 5.26
CA LEU A 285 4.63 18.08 6.23
C LEU A 285 4.13 16.85 7.01
N GLY A 286 4.14 15.67 6.40
CA GLY A 286 3.64 14.44 7.00
C GLY A 286 4.69 13.61 7.75
N THR A 287 5.98 13.76 7.42
CA THR A 287 7.06 12.96 8.02
C THR A 287 8.09 13.83 8.73
N ALA A 288 8.80 14.73 8.02
CA ALA A 288 9.93 15.46 8.58
C ALA A 288 9.51 16.46 9.67
N LEU A 289 8.47 17.24 9.43
CA LEU A 289 7.97 18.22 10.41
C LEU A 289 7.42 17.54 11.67
N PRO A 290 6.53 16.54 11.60
CA PRO A 290 6.09 15.79 12.78
C PRO A 290 7.24 15.12 13.53
N LEU A 291 8.22 14.53 12.82
CA LEU A 291 9.41 13.96 13.43
C LEU A 291 10.17 15.02 14.25
N GLY A 292 10.41 16.21 13.69
CA GLY A 292 11.07 17.30 14.40
C GLY A 292 10.33 17.74 15.66
N ILE A 293 8.99 17.87 15.59
CA ILE A 293 8.14 18.23 16.73
C ILE A 293 8.18 17.14 17.81
N LEU A 294 8.01 15.87 17.43
CA LEU A 294 8.01 14.77 18.39
C LEU A 294 9.40 14.56 19.01
N ALA A 295 10.47 14.69 18.23
CA ALA A 295 11.83 14.61 18.76
C ALA A 295 12.10 15.74 19.76
N ALA A 296 11.71 16.97 19.46
CA ALA A 296 11.82 18.09 20.39
C ALA A 296 10.99 17.85 21.66
N SER A 297 9.78 17.29 21.55
CA SER A 297 8.95 16.90 22.68
C SER A 297 9.63 15.86 23.57
N LEU A 298 10.24 14.84 22.96
CA LEU A 298 10.93 13.76 23.70
C LEU A 298 12.23 14.22 24.37
N LEU A 299 12.95 15.17 23.78
CA LEU A 299 14.17 15.74 24.38
C LEU A 299 13.85 16.69 25.54
N THR A 300 12.66 17.28 25.57
CA THR A 300 12.23 18.19 26.63
C THR A 300 11.72 17.40 27.84
N ARG A 301 12.20 17.69 29.04
CA ARG A 301 11.79 16.97 30.28
C ARG A 301 10.28 17.00 30.51
N ARG A 302 9.62 18.12 30.23
CA ARG A 302 8.16 18.29 30.41
C ARG A 302 7.35 17.94 29.16
N GLY A 303 8.00 17.63 28.02
CA GLY A 303 7.37 17.49 26.73
C GLY A 303 6.88 18.83 26.15
N LEU A 304 6.41 18.81 24.92
CA LEU A 304 5.72 19.95 24.30
C LEU A 304 4.23 19.97 24.71
N PRO A 305 3.57 21.13 24.60
CA PRO A 305 2.12 21.24 24.87
C PRO A 305 1.33 20.25 24.02
N ARG A 306 0.29 19.64 24.62
CA ARG A 306 -0.56 18.64 23.96
C ARG A 306 -1.12 19.07 22.60
N PRO A 307 -1.57 20.32 22.39
CA PRO A 307 -2.02 20.75 21.06
C PRO A 307 -0.94 20.66 19.98
N VAL A 308 0.34 20.87 20.32
CA VAL A 308 1.45 20.81 19.36
C VAL A 308 1.74 19.36 18.96
N THR A 309 1.80 18.42 19.93
CA THR A 309 2.00 17.00 19.60
C THR A 309 0.78 16.39 18.92
N ALA A 310 -0.43 16.87 19.25
CA ALA A 310 -1.65 16.49 18.54
C ALA A 310 -1.66 16.96 17.08
N LEU A 311 -1.21 18.19 16.82
CA LEU A 311 -1.06 18.68 15.44
C LEU A 311 -0.05 17.85 14.67
N ALA A 312 1.08 17.48 15.27
CA ALA A 312 2.05 16.57 14.66
C ALA A 312 1.43 15.20 14.35
N ALA A 313 0.61 14.66 15.25
CA ALA A 313 -0.08 13.39 15.04
C ALA A 313 -1.08 13.47 13.86
N VAL A 314 -1.85 14.55 13.76
CA VAL A 314 -2.77 14.78 12.63
C VAL A 314 -2.00 14.95 11.32
N ALA A 315 -0.90 15.70 11.34
CA ALA A 315 -0.03 15.86 10.17
C ALA A 315 0.57 14.52 9.71
N THR A 316 0.97 13.64 10.65
CA THR A 316 1.43 12.27 10.35
C THR A 316 0.35 11.45 9.65
N LEU A 317 -0.89 11.49 10.13
CA LEU A 317 -2.02 10.76 9.52
C LEU A 317 -2.31 11.27 8.10
N ALA A 318 -2.38 12.59 7.93
CA ALA A 318 -2.60 13.21 6.62
C ALA A 318 -1.45 12.91 5.64
N GLY A 319 -0.19 13.00 6.11
CA GLY A 319 0.99 12.67 5.33
C GLY A 319 1.05 11.21 4.90
N ALA A 320 0.68 10.31 5.79
CA ALA A 320 0.60 8.89 5.47
C ALA A 320 -0.46 8.57 4.40
N ALA A 321 -1.60 9.23 4.42
CA ALA A 321 -2.60 9.13 3.36
C ALA A 321 -2.07 9.75 2.05
N ALA A 322 -1.46 10.92 2.12
CA ALA A 322 -0.85 11.60 0.98
C ALA A 322 0.24 10.76 0.32
N LEU A 323 1.06 10.05 1.10
CA LEU A 323 2.08 9.13 0.59
C LEU A 323 1.47 8.06 -0.32
N ARG A 324 0.38 7.40 0.10
CA ARG A 324 -0.26 6.34 -0.68
C ARG A 324 -0.83 6.88 -1.98
N VAL A 325 -1.58 7.98 -1.89
CA VAL A 325 -2.19 8.61 -3.07
C VAL A 325 -1.12 9.12 -4.04
N SER A 326 -0.06 9.74 -3.55
CA SER A 326 1.01 10.26 -4.42
C SER A 326 1.81 9.16 -5.10
N ILE A 327 2.15 8.07 -4.39
CA ILE A 327 2.86 6.92 -4.99
C ILE A 327 2.00 6.22 -6.04
N MET A 328 0.69 6.08 -5.80
CA MET A 328 -0.23 5.55 -6.81
C MET A 328 -0.23 6.42 -8.07
N ALA A 329 -0.45 7.72 -7.92
CA ALA A 329 -0.48 8.66 -9.04
C ALA A 329 0.86 8.80 -9.78
N ALA A 330 1.98 8.77 -9.05
CA ALA A 330 3.32 8.81 -9.66
C ALA A 330 3.63 7.52 -10.43
N GLY A 331 3.14 6.38 -9.96
CA GLY A 331 3.23 5.11 -10.68
C GLY A 331 2.53 5.18 -12.02
N ASP A 332 1.27 5.61 -12.06
CA ASP A 332 0.53 5.77 -13.31
C ASP A 332 1.24 6.74 -14.27
N GLN A 333 1.74 7.87 -13.75
CA GLN A 333 2.51 8.81 -14.55
C GLN A 333 3.79 8.17 -15.11
N SER A 334 4.45 7.26 -14.36
CA SER A 334 5.64 6.56 -14.82
C SER A 334 5.35 5.56 -15.94
N ALA A 335 4.15 4.96 -15.96
CA ALA A 335 3.71 4.04 -16.99
C ALA A 335 3.32 4.78 -18.28
N GLU A 336 2.69 5.95 -18.16
CA GLU A 336 2.26 6.78 -19.27
C GLU A 336 3.40 7.56 -19.94
N ASP A 337 4.53 7.78 -19.26
CA ASP A 337 5.70 8.49 -19.81
C ASP A 337 6.63 7.51 -20.53
N PRO A 338 6.69 7.56 -21.89
CA PRO A 338 7.55 6.66 -22.67
C PRO A 338 9.04 6.79 -22.33
N ASN A 339 9.52 7.99 -21.96
CA ASN A 339 10.92 8.18 -21.57
C ASN A 339 11.26 7.38 -20.31
N VAL A 340 10.34 7.38 -19.33
CA VAL A 340 10.52 6.67 -18.07
C VAL A 340 10.44 5.17 -18.31
N SER A 341 9.42 4.70 -19.04
CA SER A 341 9.20 3.27 -19.28
C SER A 341 10.29 2.65 -20.14
N PHE A 342 10.76 3.32 -21.20
CA PHE A 342 11.86 2.84 -22.02
C PHE A 342 13.19 2.82 -21.27
N ARG A 343 13.49 3.83 -20.47
CA ARG A 343 14.71 3.83 -19.63
C ARG A 343 14.70 2.70 -18.63
N PHE A 344 13.58 2.49 -17.96
CA PHE A 344 13.47 1.45 -16.95
C PHE A 344 13.59 0.04 -17.53
N SER A 345 13.14 -0.18 -18.76
CA SER A 345 13.24 -1.48 -19.42
C SER A 345 14.65 -1.84 -19.93
N GLN A 346 15.63 -0.94 -19.83
CA GLN A 346 17.01 -1.26 -20.16
C GLN A 346 17.62 -2.16 -19.07
N PRO A 347 18.40 -3.19 -19.44
CA PRO A 347 18.96 -4.17 -18.49
C PRO A 347 19.73 -3.55 -17.32
N GLU A 348 20.47 -2.47 -17.57
CA GLU A 348 21.27 -1.77 -16.56
C GLU A 348 20.43 -1.00 -15.51
N ASN A 349 19.15 -0.77 -15.77
CA ASN A 349 18.24 -0.03 -14.90
C ASN A 349 17.25 -0.93 -14.14
N LEU A 350 17.24 -2.22 -14.46
CA LEU A 350 16.39 -3.18 -13.76
C LEU A 350 16.90 -3.43 -12.33
N PRO A 351 16.02 -3.62 -11.36
CA PRO A 351 16.44 -4.00 -10.00
C PRO A 351 17.10 -5.38 -10.02
N SER A 352 18.25 -5.49 -9.37
CA SER A 352 18.99 -6.74 -9.16
C SER A 352 18.30 -7.65 -8.15
#